data_1b02998fa9d30a0dbf38b1271115140c
#
_entry.id   1b02998fa9d30a0dbf38b1271115140c
#
_cell.length_a   1.000
_cell.length_b   1.000
_cell.length_c   1.000
_cell.angle_alpha   90.00
_cell.angle_beta   90.00
_cell.angle_gamma   90.00
#
_symmetry.space_group_name_H-M   'P 1'
#
loop_
_entity.id
_entity.type
_entity.pdbx_description
1 polymer ?
#
loop_
_entity_poly.entity_id
_entity_poly.type
_entity_poly.pdbx_seq_one_letter_code
_entity_poly.pdbx_strand_id
1 'polypeptide(L)'
;SLPDFNAVHAWSVAQPDVFWECLWDFCGLPPRSPDERTVENRDHMPGARWFPDSRINFASHLLTRWDDSPAMVFRSENSVRRVVSHAELYGQVADIAAALRSTGVEAGDRVCAFMPNMPETVSAMLASASLGAIWSSCSPDFGVQGVLDRFGQIEPKVLFSADGYFYNGNSHDSLDKLNAIRAGLPSLEKVVVVPLVTDQPDVRRITDAVLLEEFLVSADSIEFKKLPFNHPLYIMYSSGTTGVPKAIIHGAGGTLLQHLKEHRLHADVHPGDRLFYFTTCGWMMWNWLVSGLASDAVLGLYDGSPFYPDGNVLFDFVSEEKM
;
A
#
# COMPACT_ATOMS: atom_id res chain seq x y z
N SER A 1 26.43 -25.24 4.02
CA SER A 1 26.11 -24.20 5.01
C SER A 1 27.17 -23.10 4.97
N LEU A 2 26.74 -21.84 5.06
CA LEU A 2 27.62 -20.68 5.14
C LEU A 2 27.88 -20.39 6.63
N PRO A 3 29.12 -20.08 7.05
CA PRO A 3 29.51 -20.05 8.46
C PRO A 3 29.02 -18.79 9.20
N ASP A 4 28.83 -17.67 8.51
CA ASP A 4 28.51 -16.38 9.12
C ASP A 4 27.84 -15.43 8.13
N PHE A 5 27.43 -14.25 8.60
CA PHE A 5 26.79 -13.21 7.80
C PHE A 5 27.67 -12.72 6.63
N ASN A 6 28.98 -12.58 6.84
CA ASN A 6 29.89 -12.11 5.78
C ASN A 6 29.95 -13.11 4.61
N ALA A 7 29.94 -14.40 4.93
CA ALA A 7 29.91 -15.45 3.92
C ALA A 7 28.55 -15.46 3.17
N VAL A 8 27.43 -15.24 3.86
CA VAL A 8 26.11 -15.09 3.24
C VAL A 8 26.06 -13.86 2.33
N HIS A 9 26.57 -12.73 2.78
CA HIS A 9 26.63 -11.49 2.00
C HIS A 9 27.52 -11.69 0.76
N ALA A 10 28.74 -12.24 0.93
CA ALA A 10 29.63 -12.50 -0.21
C ALA A 10 29.00 -13.43 -1.25
N TRP A 11 28.32 -14.47 -0.79
CA TRP A 11 27.58 -15.39 -1.67
C TRP A 11 26.41 -14.68 -2.39
N SER A 12 25.61 -13.88 -1.70
CA SER A 12 24.47 -13.18 -2.28
C SER A 12 24.87 -12.18 -3.38
N VAL A 13 26.06 -11.59 -3.26
CA VAL A 13 26.63 -10.69 -4.29
C VAL A 13 27.22 -11.47 -5.45
N ALA A 14 27.92 -12.57 -5.17
CA ALA A 14 28.59 -13.38 -6.21
C ALA A 14 27.57 -14.18 -7.05
N GLN A 15 26.50 -14.67 -6.43
CA GLN A 15 25.48 -15.53 -7.03
C GLN A 15 24.06 -15.01 -6.73
N PRO A 16 23.70 -13.77 -7.15
CA PRO A 16 22.42 -13.17 -6.81
C PRO A 16 21.20 -13.94 -7.36
N ASP A 17 21.34 -14.61 -8.48
CA ASP A 17 20.33 -15.50 -9.05
C ASP A 17 19.98 -16.64 -8.09
N VAL A 18 21.00 -17.37 -7.61
CA VAL A 18 20.83 -18.45 -6.64
C VAL A 18 20.31 -17.93 -5.29
N PHE A 19 20.79 -16.76 -4.86
CA PHE A 19 20.33 -16.13 -3.61
C PHE A 19 18.82 -15.81 -3.67
N TRP A 20 18.36 -15.18 -4.75
CA TRP A 20 16.95 -14.80 -4.88
C TRP A 20 16.03 -16.01 -5.12
N GLU A 21 16.53 -17.07 -5.73
CA GLU A 21 15.83 -18.37 -5.79
C GLU A 21 15.66 -19.00 -4.42
N CYS A 22 16.74 -19.10 -3.64
CA CYS A 22 16.67 -19.60 -2.27
C CYS A 22 15.72 -18.77 -1.41
N LEU A 23 15.70 -17.44 -1.61
CA LEU A 23 14.80 -16.56 -0.89
C LEU A 23 13.33 -16.76 -1.30
N TRP A 24 13.08 -16.98 -2.60
CA TRP A 24 11.74 -17.30 -3.09
C TRP A 24 11.16 -18.53 -2.37
N ASP A 25 11.95 -19.60 -2.30
CA ASP A 25 11.55 -20.85 -1.61
C ASP A 25 11.41 -20.64 -0.10
N PHE A 26 12.36 -19.94 0.53
CA PHE A 26 12.33 -19.61 1.95
C PHE A 26 11.10 -18.78 2.34
N CYS A 27 10.69 -17.87 1.49
CA CYS A 27 9.49 -17.06 1.71
C CYS A 27 8.18 -17.81 1.43
N GLY A 28 8.23 -19.05 0.92
CA GLY A 28 7.05 -19.85 0.63
C GLY A 28 6.22 -19.32 -0.54
N LEU A 29 6.87 -18.65 -1.50
CA LEU A 29 6.20 -18.22 -2.73
C LEU A 29 5.81 -19.45 -3.59
N PRO A 30 4.86 -19.31 -4.53
CA PRO A 30 4.40 -20.45 -5.32
C PRO A 30 5.55 -21.19 -5.99
N PRO A 31 5.51 -22.55 -6.04
CA PRO A 31 6.57 -23.33 -6.66
C PRO A 31 6.74 -22.96 -8.13
N ARG A 32 8.00 -22.85 -8.56
CA ARG A 32 8.40 -22.55 -9.92
C ARG A 32 8.75 -23.84 -10.67
N SER A 33 8.59 -23.84 -11.99
CA SER A 33 9.12 -24.92 -12.83
C SER A 33 10.67 -24.86 -12.85
N PRO A 34 11.37 -25.99 -12.85
CA PRO A 34 12.83 -26.02 -12.96
C PRO A 34 13.39 -25.32 -14.21
N ASP A 35 12.57 -25.20 -15.25
CA ASP A 35 12.96 -24.57 -16.52
C ASP A 35 12.75 -23.04 -16.52
N GLU A 36 12.10 -22.49 -15.48
CA GLU A 36 11.87 -21.04 -15.37
C GLU A 36 13.17 -20.30 -15.02
N ARG A 37 13.45 -19.23 -15.76
CA ARG A 37 14.64 -18.39 -15.56
C ARG A 37 14.49 -17.53 -14.29
N THR A 38 15.57 -17.40 -13.54
CA THR A 38 15.61 -16.50 -12.38
C THR A 38 15.90 -15.07 -12.79
N VAL A 39 16.80 -14.87 -13.74
CA VAL A 39 17.14 -13.53 -14.25
C VAL A 39 17.48 -13.57 -15.73
N GLU A 40 17.09 -12.51 -16.43
CA GLU A 40 17.43 -12.22 -17.82
C GLU A 40 18.15 -10.87 -17.87
N ASN A 41 19.19 -10.76 -18.71
CA ASN A 41 20.02 -9.56 -18.84
C ASN A 41 20.61 -9.07 -17.51
N ARG A 42 21.12 -9.99 -16.69
CA ARG A 42 21.60 -9.75 -15.31
C ARG A 42 22.52 -8.52 -15.18
N ASP A 43 23.41 -8.32 -16.13
CA ASP A 43 24.45 -7.28 -16.09
C ASP A 43 23.97 -5.91 -16.62
N HIS A 44 22.69 -5.81 -17.03
CA HIS A 44 22.12 -4.57 -17.52
C HIS A 44 21.45 -3.77 -16.38
N MET A 45 21.84 -2.50 -16.23
CA MET A 45 21.22 -1.57 -15.30
C MET A 45 20.99 -0.21 -15.98
N PRO A 46 19.75 0.13 -16.35
CA PRO A 46 18.53 -0.70 -16.26
C PRO A 46 18.47 -1.78 -17.34
N GLY A 47 17.62 -2.79 -17.11
CA GLY A 47 17.35 -3.83 -18.13
C GLY A 47 17.37 -5.26 -17.62
N ALA A 48 17.90 -5.53 -16.43
CA ALA A 48 17.76 -6.83 -15.77
C ALA A 48 16.28 -7.13 -15.48
N ARG A 49 15.84 -8.35 -15.83
CA ARG A 49 14.47 -8.82 -15.58
C ARG A 49 14.53 -10.04 -14.67
N TRP A 50 14.04 -9.87 -13.46
CA TRP A 50 13.97 -10.95 -12.47
C TRP A 50 12.70 -11.78 -12.66
N PHE A 51 12.82 -13.09 -12.52
CA PHE A 51 11.74 -14.06 -12.63
C PHE A 51 10.81 -13.82 -13.83
N PRO A 52 11.35 -13.70 -15.05
CA PRO A 52 10.63 -13.23 -16.23
C PRO A 52 9.47 -14.15 -16.64
N ASP A 53 9.54 -15.42 -16.26
CA ASP A 53 8.56 -16.45 -16.61
C ASP A 53 7.49 -16.63 -15.50
N SER A 54 7.70 -16.04 -14.30
CA SER A 54 6.81 -16.20 -13.16
C SER A 54 5.67 -15.18 -13.18
N ARG A 55 4.51 -15.59 -12.67
CA ARG A 55 3.31 -14.76 -12.56
C ARG A 55 2.78 -14.82 -11.12
N ILE A 56 2.57 -13.66 -10.54
CA ILE A 56 2.09 -13.49 -9.17
C ILE A 56 0.95 -12.46 -9.10
N ASN A 57 0.30 -12.40 -7.95
CA ASN A 57 -0.48 -11.24 -7.53
C ASN A 57 0.01 -10.79 -6.15
N PHE A 58 0.39 -9.52 -6.01
CA PHE A 58 0.92 -9.00 -4.76
C PHE A 58 -0.09 -9.14 -3.61
N ALA A 59 -1.34 -8.72 -3.82
CA ALA A 59 -2.36 -8.74 -2.79
C ALA A 59 -2.69 -10.16 -2.30
N SER A 60 -2.61 -11.18 -3.18
CA SER A 60 -2.88 -12.56 -2.78
C SER A 60 -1.91 -13.12 -1.73
N HIS A 61 -0.70 -12.54 -1.64
CA HIS A 61 0.30 -12.91 -0.64
C HIS A 61 0.14 -12.17 0.68
N LEU A 62 -0.67 -11.10 0.71
CA LEU A 62 -0.98 -10.33 1.90
C LEU A 62 -2.33 -10.70 2.50
N LEU A 63 -3.22 -11.30 1.71
CA LEU A 63 -4.58 -11.69 2.09
C LEU A 63 -4.69 -13.22 2.16
N THR A 64 -3.80 -13.84 2.91
CA THR A 64 -3.72 -15.31 3.08
C THR A 64 -4.65 -15.84 4.16
N ARG A 65 -5.20 -14.95 4.99
CA ARG A 65 -6.06 -15.27 6.14
C ARG A 65 -7.40 -14.56 6.02
N TRP A 66 -8.43 -15.18 6.58
CA TRP A 66 -9.81 -14.66 6.65
C TRP A 66 -10.50 -15.09 7.95
N ASP A 67 -9.73 -15.13 9.03
CA ASP A 67 -10.20 -15.39 10.39
C ASP A 67 -10.39 -14.10 11.19
N ASP A 68 -10.95 -14.20 12.39
CA ASP A 68 -11.25 -13.08 13.27
C ASP A 68 -10.02 -12.53 14.03
N SER A 69 -8.82 -13.04 13.78
CA SER A 69 -7.61 -12.50 14.40
C SER A 69 -7.27 -11.12 13.81
N PRO A 70 -6.62 -10.24 14.60
CA PRO A 70 -6.28 -8.91 14.16
C PRO A 70 -5.32 -8.91 12.95
N ALA A 71 -5.66 -8.14 11.91
CA ALA A 71 -4.77 -7.79 10.82
C ALA A 71 -4.18 -6.39 11.00
N MET A 72 -4.97 -5.47 11.54
CA MET A 72 -4.55 -4.08 11.75
C MET A 72 -5.10 -3.54 13.06
N VAL A 73 -4.31 -2.69 13.73
CA VAL A 73 -4.74 -1.84 14.84
C VAL A 73 -4.50 -0.40 14.43
N PHE A 74 -5.56 0.37 14.35
CA PHE A 74 -5.52 1.79 13.99
C PHE A 74 -5.80 2.67 15.20
N ARG A 75 -5.02 3.74 15.34
CA ARG A 75 -5.30 4.85 16.26
C ARG A 75 -5.16 6.17 15.52
N SER A 76 -6.12 7.06 15.71
CA SER A 76 -6.02 8.44 15.27
C SER A 76 -5.78 9.38 16.45
N GLU A 77 -5.29 10.58 16.14
CA GLU A 77 -5.00 11.62 17.13
C GLU A 77 -6.23 11.99 18.00
N ASN A 78 -7.44 11.90 17.46
CA ASN A 78 -8.69 12.14 18.20
C ASN A 78 -9.12 10.97 19.09
N SER A 79 -8.20 10.05 19.41
CA SER A 79 -8.40 8.88 20.28
C SER A 79 -9.33 7.80 19.72
N VAL A 80 -9.70 7.84 18.44
CA VAL A 80 -10.38 6.73 17.80
C VAL A 80 -9.40 5.55 17.72
N ARG A 81 -9.83 4.39 18.22
CA ARG A 81 -9.12 3.13 18.12
C ARG A 81 -10.00 2.10 17.43
N ARG A 82 -9.49 1.49 16.38
CA ARG A 82 -10.15 0.40 15.67
C ARG A 82 -9.22 -0.79 15.54
N VAL A 83 -9.77 -1.99 15.67
CA VAL A 83 -9.09 -3.24 15.32
C VAL A 83 -9.83 -3.80 14.11
N VAL A 84 -9.09 -4.13 13.07
CA VAL A 84 -9.64 -4.76 11.87
C VAL A 84 -9.08 -6.19 11.80
N SER A 85 -9.96 -7.17 11.75
CA SER A 85 -9.59 -8.58 11.61
C SER A 85 -9.18 -8.92 10.17
N HIS A 86 -8.55 -10.09 9.98
CA HIS A 86 -8.24 -10.59 8.64
C HIS A 86 -9.52 -10.82 7.81
N ALA A 87 -10.60 -11.29 8.43
CA ALA A 87 -11.89 -11.46 7.77
C ALA A 87 -12.49 -10.12 7.31
N GLU A 88 -12.48 -9.11 8.19
CA GLU A 88 -12.96 -7.77 7.84
C GLU A 88 -12.12 -7.13 6.75
N LEU A 89 -10.78 -7.23 6.83
CA LEU A 89 -9.88 -6.72 5.79
C LEU A 89 -10.16 -7.39 4.44
N TYR A 90 -10.29 -8.72 4.43
CA TYR A 90 -10.58 -9.47 3.21
C TYR A 90 -11.91 -9.04 2.59
N GLY A 91 -12.98 -8.93 3.40
CA GLY A 91 -14.30 -8.47 2.96
C GLY A 91 -14.25 -7.05 2.38
N GLN A 92 -13.62 -6.11 3.06
CA GLN A 92 -13.46 -4.73 2.58
C GLN A 92 -12.69 -4.68 1.25
N VAL A 93 -11.62 -5.46 1.12
CA VAL A 93 -10.86 -5.53 -0.14
C VAL A 93 -11.69 -6.14 -1.25
N ALA A 94 -12.49 -7.17 -0.97
CA ALA A 94 -13.39 -7.80 -1.95
C ALA A 94 -14.42 -6.80 -2.49
N ASP A 95 -15.09 -6.08 -1.60
CA ASP A 95 -16.11 -5.10 -1.94
C ASP A 95 -15.54 -3.92 -2.74
N ILE A 96 -14.37 -3.40 -2.33
CA ILE A 96 -13.68 -2.32 -3.07
C ILE A 96 -13.19 -2.82 -4.43
N ALA A 97 -12.64 -4.04 -4.53
CA ALA A 97 -12.19 -4.60 -5.80
C ALA A 97 -13.34 -4.81 -6.79
N ALA A 98 -14.49 -5.27 -6.31
CA ALA A 98 -15.71 -5.39 -7.12
C ALA A 98 -16.21 -4.02 -7.60
N ALA A 99 -16.19 -3.01 -6.74
CA ALA A 99 -16.57 -1.64 -7.08
C ALA A 99 -15.60 -1.02 -8.11
N LEU A 100 -14.30 -1.17 -7.93
CA LEU A 100 -13.29 -0.71 -8.91
C LEU A 100 -13.50 -1.38 -10.27
N ARG A 101 -13.78 -2.69 -10.30
CA ARG A 101 -14.08 -3.42 -11.54
C ARG A 101 -15.34 -2.90 -12.19
N SER A 102 -16.40 -2.62 -11.42
CA SER A 102 -17.67 -2.07 -11.97
C SER A 102 -17.50 -0.66 -12.54
N THR A 103 -16.51 0.08 -12.07
CA THR A 103 -16.11 1.39 -12.61
C THR A 103 -15.20 1.25 -13.85
N GLY A 104 -14.93 0.01 -14.29
CA GLY A 104 -14.11 -0.26 -15.46
C GLY A 104 -12.60 -0.17 -15.21
N VAL A 105 -12.14 -0.28 -13.96
CA VAL A 105 -10.70 -0.33 -13.65
C VAL A 105 -10.12 -1.67 -14.10
N GLU A 106 -9.07 -1.62 -14.90
CA GLU A 106 -8.35 -2.77 -15.44
C GLU A 106 -6.88 -2.78 -15.00
N ALA A 107 -6.19 -3.89 -15.29
CA ALA A 107 -4.75 -3.98 -15.02
C ALA A 107 -3.97 -2.93 -15.81
N GLY A 108 -3.12 -2.18 -15.10
CA GLY A 108 -2.38 -1.07 -15.66
C GLY A 108 -3.04 0.29 -15.51
N ASP A 109 -4.33 0.38 -15.16
CA ASP A 109 -4.96 1.63 -14.75
C ASP A 109 -4.37 2.13 -13.44
N ARG A 110 -4.40 3.44 -13.20
CA ARG A 110 -3.90 4.05 -11.97
C ARG A 110 -5.06 4.37 -11.05
N VAL A 111 -4.92 3.92 -9.80
CA VAL A 111 -5.81 4.26 -8.69
C VAL A 111 -4.98 5.04 -7.67
N CYS A 112 -5.45 6.22 -7.31
CA CYS A 112 -4.73 7.11 -6.41
C CYS A 112 -5.46 7.31 -5.08
N ALA A 113 -4.71 7.75 -4.07
CA ALA A 113 -5.27 8.12 -2.78
C ALA A 113 -4.66 9.42 -2.25
N PHE A 114 -5.52 10.30 -1.78
CA PHE A 114 -5.20 11.47 -0.97
C PHE A 114 -5.78 11.23 0.42
N MET A 115 -5.06 10.40 1.20
CA MET A 115 -5.60 9.70 2.37
C MET A 115 -4.67 9.76 3.57
N PRO A 116 -5.22 9.73 4.80
CA PRO A 116 -4.48 9.42 6.02
C PRO A 116 -3.97 7.97 6.04
N ASN A 117 -3.10 7.66 7.00
CA ASN A 117 -2.66 6.29 7.28
C ASN A 117 -3.74 5.54 8.09
N MET A 118 -4.75 5.04 7.41
CA MET A 118 -5.92 4.38 8.01
C MET A 118 -6.27 3.06 7.28
N PRO A 119 -7.09 2.18 7.89
CA PRO A 119 -7.40 0.87 7.33
C PRO A 119 -7.97 0.91 5.91
N GLU A 120 -8.82 1.86 5.59
CA GLU A 120 -9.44 2.00 4.28
C GLU A 120 -8.40 2.32 3.19
N THR A 121 -7.31 3.01 3.54
CA THR A 121 -6.18 3.27 2.62
C THR A 121 -5.48 1.96 2.25
N VAL A 122 -5.27 1.07 3.25
CA VAL A 122 -4.69 -0.26 3.04
C VAL A 122 -5.63 -1.12 2.19
N SER A 123 -6.93 -1.13 2.50
CA SER A 123 -7.93 -1.90 1.76
C SER A 123 -8.02 -1.46 0.30
N ALA A 124 -8.00 -0.15 0.02
CA ALA A 124 -8.05 0.39 -1.34
C ALA A 124 -6.78 0.05 -2.14
N MET A 125 -5.60 0.10 -1.50
CA MET A 125 -4.32 -0.32 -2.11
C MET A 125 -4.34 -1.81 -2.48
N LEU A 126 -4.78 -2.68 -1.57
CA LEU A 126 -4.84 -4.12 -1.82
C LEU A 126 -5.90 -4.49 -2.86
N ALA A 127 -7.05 -3.81 -2.86
CA ALA A 127 -8.07 -3.97 -3.89
C ALA A 127 -7.54 -3.58 -5.28
N SER A 128 -6.82 -2.47 -5.39
CA SER A 128 -6.16 -2.05 -6.64
C SER A 128 -5.14 -3.09 -7.11
N ALA A 129 -4.28 -3.56 -6.21
CA ALA A 129 -3.26 -4.57 -6.50
C ALA A 129 -3.87 -5.92 -6.91
N SER A 130 -5.01 -6.32 -6.34
CA SER A 130 -5.70 -7.56 -6.71
C SER A 130 -6.12 -7.59 -8.19
N LEU A 131 -6.54 -6.44 -8.73
CA LEU A 131 -6.92 -6.25 -10.13
C LEU A 131 -5.72 -6.03 -11.07
N GLY A 132 -4.54 -5.74 -10.50
CA GLY A 132 -3.35 -5.32 -11.27
C GLY A 132 -3.39 -3.85 -11.65
N ALA A 133 -4.24 -3.05 -11.04
CA ALA A 133 -4.16 -1.60 -11.13
C ALA A 133 -2.96 -1.09 -10.34
N ILE A 134 -2.41 0.03 -10.78
CA ILE A 134 -1.19 0.63 -10.25
C ILE A 134 -1.58 1.67 -9.20
N TRP A 135 -1.12 1.48 -7.96
CA TRP A 135 -1.42 2.37 -6.85
C TRP A 135 -0.49 3.59 -6.80
N SER A 136 -1.00 4.72 -6.31
CA SER A 136 -0.17 5.86 -5.90
C SER A 136 -0.87 6.65 -4.79
N SER A 137 -0.14 7.12 -3.79
CA SER A 137 -0.75 7.83 -2.67
C SER A 137 0.02 9.06 -2.22
N CYS A 138 -0.73 10.04 -1.71
CA CYS A 138 -0.27 11.26 -1.07
C CYS A 138 -0.94 11.41 0.29
N SER A 139 -0.21 11.96 1.24
CA SER A 139 -0.74 12.34 2.55
C SER A 139 -1.69 13.54 2.43
N PRO A 140 -2.74 13.65 3.28
CA PRO A 140 -3.75 14.72 3.20
C PRO A 140 -3.23 16.11 3.58
N ASP A 141 -2.03 16.20 4.15
CA ASP A 141 -1.34 17.46 4.46
C ASP A 141 -0.74 18.14 3.23
N PHE A 142 -0.62 17.43 2.09
CA PHE A 142 -0.11 18.03 0.87
C PHE A 142 -1.04 19.15 0.36
N GLY A 143 -0.41 20.22 -0.18
CA GLY A 143 -1.16 21.24 -0.89
C GLY A 143 -1.65 20.72 -2.26
N VAL A 144 -2.69 21.35 -2.81
CA VAL A 144 -3.30 21.01 -4.11
C VAL A 144 -2.24 20.84 -5.21
N GLN A 145 -1.33 21.82 -5.34
CA GLN A 145 -0.29 21.78 -6.37
C GLN A 145 0.65 20.58 -6.18
N GLY A 146 1.01 20.25 -4.95
CA GLY A 146 1.86 19.09 -4.65
C GLY A 146 1.22 17.75 -5.04
N VAL A 147 -0.10 17.64 -4.95
CA VAL A 147 -0.86 16.47 -5.42
C VAL A 147 -0.95 16.46 -6.95
N LEU A 148 -1.26 17.59 -7.58
CA LEU A 148 -1.35 17.72 -9.03
C LEU A 148 0.00 17.46 -9.72
N ASP A 149 1.11 17.92 -9.15
CA ASP A 149 2.46 17.67 -9.65
C ASP A 149 2.83 16.17 -9.67
N ARG A 150 2.14 15.36 -8.87
CA ARG A 150 2.31 13.90 -8.80
C ARG A 150 1.27 13.18 -9.65
N PHE A 151 0.03 13.31 -9.32
CA PHE A 151 -1.05 12.53 -9.95
C PHE A 151 -1.31 12.97 -11.40
N GLY A 152 -1.05 14.24 -11.75
CA GLY A 152 -1.13 14.72 -13.13
C GLY A 152 -0.16 14.02 -14.09
N GLN A 153 0.96 13.45 -13.58
CA GLN A 153 1.92 12.70 -14.41
C GLN A 153 1.43 11.30 -14.80
N ILE A 154 0.45 10.76 -14.06
CA ILE A 154 0.08 9.34 -14.16
C ILE A 154 -1.38 9.11 -14.56
N GLU A 155 -2.15 10.19 -14.72
CA GLU A 155 -3.53 10.16 -15.22
C GLU A 155 -4.39 9.10 -14.49
N PRO A 156 -4.68 9.28 -13.19
CA PRO A 156 -5.45 8.31 -12.42
C PRO A 156 -6.91 8.26 -12.87
N LYS A 157 -7.49 7.06 -12.80
CA LYS A 157 -8.90 6.80 -13.13
C LYS A 157 -9.82 6.97 -11.92
N VAL A 158 -9.36 6.54 -10.74
CA VAL A 158 -10.08 6.63 -9.47
C VAL A 158 -9.21 7.29 -8.43
N LEU A 159 -9.81 8.17 -7.62
CA LEU A 159 -9.16 8.83 -6.49
C LEU A 159 -9.94 8.53 -5.21
N PHE A 160 -9.28 7.91 -4.23
CA PHE A 160 -9.76 7.83 -2.86
C PHE A 160 -9.28 9.04 -2.07
N SER A 161 -10.15 9.60 -1.22
CA SER A 161 -9.81 10.70 -0.31
C SER A 161 -10.57 10.57 1.00
N ALA A 162 -9.99 11.01 2.12
CA ALA A 162 -10.77 11.27 3.31
C ALA A 162 -11.44 12.66 3.23
N ASP A 163 -12.54 12.84 3.97
CA ASP A 163 -13.20 14.15 4.12
C ASP A 163 -12.32 15.16 4.88
N GLY A 164 -11.36 14.66 5.65
CA GLY A 164 -10.41 15.46 6.42
C GLY A 164 -9.44 14.60 7.20
N TYR A 165 -8.68 15.21 8.09
CA TYR A 165 -7.74 14.55 8.99
C TYR A 165 -7.56 15.34 10.29
N PHE A 166 -6.96 14.72 11.30
CA PHE A 166 -6.62 15.36 12.57
C PHE A 166 -5.12 15.58 12.65
N TYR A 167 -4.71 16.79 13.07
CA TYR A 167 -3.29 17.07 13.29
C TYR A 167 -3.10 18.19 14.32
N ASN A 168 -2.28 17.92 15.34
CA ASN A 168 -1.90 18.86 16.40
C ASN A 168 -3.11 19.49 17.11
N GLY A 169 -4.11 18.67 17.47
CA GLY A 169 -5.33 19.06 18.18
C GLY A 169 -6.41 19.71 17.31
N ASN A 170 -6.21 19.77 16.01
CA ASN A 170 -7.16 20.39 15.09
C ASN A 170 -7.69 19.38 14.07
N SER A 171 -8.95 19.53 13.68
CA SER A 171 -9.50 18.89 12.51
C SER A 171 -9.25 19.76 11.26
N HIS A 172 -8.86 19.14 10.18
CA HIS A 172 -8.59 19.77 8.88
C HIS A 172 -9.55 19.22 7.83
N ASP A 173 -10.43 20.06 7.29
CA ASP A 173 -11.30 19.71 6.17
C ASP A 173 -10.47 19.56 4.89
N SER A 174 -10.68 18.48 4.14
CA SER A 174 -10.00 18.21 2.87
C SER A 174 -10.91 18.42 1.65
N LEU A 175 -12.21 18.65 1.81
CA LEU A 175 -13.17 18.66 0.69
C LEU A 175 -12.93 19.80 -0.30
N ASP A 176 -12.52 20.99 0.17
CA ASP A 176 -12.18 22.11 -0.74
C ASP A 176 -10.90 21.81 -1.54
N LYS A 177 -9.89 21.23 -0.89
CA LYS A 177 -8.68 20.77 -1.59
C LYS A 177 -9.02 19.67 -2.61
N LEU A 178 -9.86 18.72 -2.22
CA LEU A 178 -10.29 17.60 -3.06
C LEU A 178 -11.03 18.09 -4.30
N ASN A 179 -11.91 19.08 -4.16
CA ASN A 179 -12.61 19.69 -5.29
C ASN A 179 -11.63 20.33 -6.28
N ALA A 180 -10.60 21.05 -5.78
CA ALA A 180 -9.56 21.66 -6.61
C ALA A 180 -8.67 20.57 -7.28
N ILE A 181 -8.32 19.50 -6.56
CA ILE A 181 -7.56 18.36 -7.11
C ILE A 181 -8.37 17.69 -8.23
N ARG A 182 -9.68 17.42 -8.00
CA ARG A 182 -10.57 16.82 -9.02
C ARG A 182 -10.62 17.67 -10.30
N ALA A 183 -10.73 18.99 -10.15
CA ALA A 183 -10.76 19.91 -11.28
C ALA A 183 -9.45 19.89 -12.09
N GLY A 184 -8.31 19.65 -11.43
CA GLY A 184 -6.99 19.57 -12.06
C GLY A 184 -6.62 18.19 -12.64
N LEU A 185 -7.46 17.16 -12.44
CA LEU A 185 -7.21 15.79 -12.92
C LEU A 185 -8.35 15.32 -13.83
N PRO A 186 -8.33 15.70 -15.12
CA PRO A 186 -9.42 15.39 -16.06
C PRO A 186 -9.61 13.89 -16.35
N SER A 187 -8.57 13.07 -16.08
CA SER A 187 -8.62 11.61 -16.24
C SER A 187 -9.47 10.89 -15.20
N LEU A 188 -9.83 11.54 -14.09
CA LEU A 188 -10.63 10.92 -13.04
C LEU A 188 -12.05 10.65 -13.53
N GLU A 189 -12.50 9.42 -13.37
CA GLU A 189 -13.86 8.98 -13.62
C GLU A 189 -14.67 8.87 -12.33
N LYS A 190 -13.99 8.71 -11.18
CA LYS A 190 -14.61 8.56 -9.87
C LYS A 190 -13.74 9.12 -8.76
N VAL A 191 -14.38 9.79 -7.80
CA VAL A 191 -13.79 10.22 -6.52
C VAL A 191 -14.55 9.51 -5.41
N VAL A 192 -13.84 8.80 -4.55
CA VAL A 192 -14.42 8.04 -3.43
C VAL A 192 -14.01 8.71 -2.14
N VAL A 193 -14.97 9.19 -1.36
CA VAL A 193 -14.72 9.90 -0.11
C VAL A 193 -14.99 8.98 1.08
N VAL A 194 -13.99 8.84 1.94
CA VAL A 194 -14.03 8.06 3.17
C VAL A 194 -14.30 9.01 4.33
N PRO A 195 -15.41 8.86 5.08
CA PRO A 195 -15.67 9.65 6.28
C PRO A 195 -14.63 9.38 7.38
N LEU A 196 -14.03 10.44 7.93
CA LEU A 196 -13.09 10.37 9.05
C LEU A 196 -13.35 11.48 10.08
N VAL A 197 -13.59 12.70 9.62
CA VAL A 197 -13.81 13.88 10.47
C VAL A 197 -15.31 14.08 10.73
N THR A 198 -16.15 13.82 9.74
CA THR A 198 -17.61 13.89 9.82
C THR A 198 -18.23 12.57 9.38
N ASP A 199 -19.29 12.12 10.07
CA ASP A 199 -20.00 10.87 9.71
C ASP A 199 -20.69 10.96 8.33
N GLN A 200 -21.10 12.15 7.90
CA GLN A 200 -21.80 12.39 6.63
C GLN A 200 -21.24 13.66 5.94
N PRO A 201 -20.08 13.56 5.31
CA PRO A 201 -19.51 14.70 4.58
C PRO A 201 -20.33 15.05 3.34
N ASP A 202 -20.50 16.36 3.07
CA ASP A 202 -21.21 16.80 1.87
C ASP A 202 -20.31 16.79 0.63
N VAL A 203 -20.39 15.70 -0.13
CA VAL A 203 -19.59 15.48 -1.35
C VAL A 203 -20.26 15.99 -2.62
N ARG A 204 -21.51 16.48 -2.58
CA ARG A 204 -22.30 16.89 -3.76
C ARG A 204 -21.66 17.98 -4.61
N ARG A 205 -20.81 18.80 -4.02
CA ARG A 205 -20.05 19.87 -4.72
C ARG A 205 -18.83 19.39 -5.49
N ILE A 206 -18.44 18.11 -5.31
CA ILE A 206 -17.27 17.54 -5.98
C ILE A 206 -17.77 16.65 -7.11
N THR A 207 -17.36 16.96 -8.34
CA THR A 207 -17.77 16.21 -9.52
C THR A 207 -17.36 14.74 -9.42
N ASP A 208 -18.26 13.82 -9.74
CA ASP A 208 -18.08 12.37 -9.73
C ASP A 208 -17.73 11.80 -8.35
N ALA A 209 -17.97 12.54 -7.26
CA ALA A 209 -17.74 12.06 -5.90
C ALA A 209 -18.93 11.25 -5.37
N VAL A 210 -18.58 10.19 -4.64
CA VAL A 210 -19.49 9.36 -3.86
C VAL A 210 -18.88 9.03 -2.52
N LEU A 211 -19.69 8.72 -1.52
CA LEU A 211 -19.19 8.17 -0.25
C LEU A 211 -18.70 6.73 -0.45
N LEU A 212 -17.76 6.28 0.39
CA LEU A 212 -17.24 4.91 0.31
C LEU A 212 -18.38 3.89 0.38
N GLU A 213 -19.33 4.05 1.31
CA GLU A 213 -20.47 3.12 1.47
C GLU A 213 -21.36 3.02 0.20
N GLU A 214 -21.50 4.12 -0.53
CA GLU A 214 -22.25 4.17 -1.80
C GLU A 214 -21.43 3.60 -2.97
N PHE A 215 -20.11 3.60 -2.85
CA PHE A 215 -19.18 3.06 -3.85
C PHE A 215 -19.09 1.55 -3.80
N LEU A 216 -19.16 0.94 -2.61
CA LEU A 216 -18.95 -0.48 -2.39
C LEU A 216 -19.93 -1.34 -3.18
N VAL A 217 -19.42 -2.45 -3.71
CA VAL A 217 -20.21 -3.51 -4.35
C VAL A 217 -19.93 -4.81 -3.60
N SER A 218 -20.95 -5.37 -2.96
CA SER A 218 -20.81 -6.60 -2.17
C SER A 218 -20.25 -7.75 -3.01
N ALA A 219 -19.23 -8.41 -2.49
CA ALA A 219 -18.58 -9.53 -3.14
C ALA A 219 -18.10 -10.59 -2.11
N ASP A 220 -18.38 -11.85 -2.41
CA ASP A 220 -18.01 -12.97 -1.52
C ASP A 220 -16.52 -13.36 -1.61
N SER A 221 -15.81 -12.93 -2.66
CA SER A 221 -14.43 -13.31 -2.91
C SER A 221 -13.68 -12.32 -3.78
N ILE A 222 -12.34 -12.37 -3.66
CA ILE A 222 -11.42 -11.57 -4.48
C ILE A 222 -10.91 -12.42 -5.63
N GLU A 223 -11.05 -11.91 -6.86
CA GLU A 223 -10.38 -12.48 -8.01
C GLU A 223 -8.98 -11.86 -8.14
N PHE A 224 -7.95 -12.62 -7.76
CA PHE A 224 -6.56 -12.19 -7.87
C PHE A 224 -6.03 -12.41 -9.30
N LYS A 225 -5.83 -11.32 -10.02
CA LYS A 225 -5.28 -11.38 -11.38
C LYS A 225 -3.81 -11.75 -11.38
N LYS A 226 -3.45 -12.90 -11.93
CA LYS A 226 -2.05 -13.33 -12.08
C LYS A 226 -1.34 -12.47 -13.14
N LEU A 227 -0.32 -11.76 -12.74
CA LEU A 227 0.41 -10.79 -13.55
C LEU A 227 1.89 -11.16 -13.67
N PRO A 228 2.60 -10.75 -14.71
CA PRO A 228 4.05 -10.93 -14.79
C PRO A 228 4.73 -10.42 -13.50
N PHE A 229 5.79 -11.09 -13.06
CA PHE A 229 6.55 -10.71 -11.86
C PHE A 229 6.96 -9.23 -11.85
N ASN A 230 7.34 -8.68 -12.99
CA ASN A 230 7.76 -7.29 -13.13
C ASN A 230 6.61 -6.31 -13.46
N HIS A 231 5.34 -6.74 -13.30
CA HIS A 231 4.19 -5.83 -13.48
C HIS A 231 4.28 -4.68 -12.49
N PRO A 232 4.00 -3.41 -12.90
CA PRO A 232 3.96 -2.27 -11.99
C PRO A 232 2.97 -2.49 -10.85
N LEU A 233 3.40 -2.20 -9.61
CA LEU A 233 2.56 -2.29 -8.41
C LEU A 233 2.11 -0.91 -7.95
N TYR A 234 3.07 -0.02 -7.74
CA TYR A 234 2.79 1.35 -7.32
C TYR A 234 3.81 2.34 -7.85
N ILE A 235 3.39 3.60 -7.89
CA ILE A 235 4.21 4.74 -8.30
C ILE A 235 4.44 5.62 -7.09
N MET A 236 5.70 5.88 -6.80
CA MET A 236 6.15 6.78 -5.75
C MET A 236 6.89 7.97 -6.35
N TYR A 237 7.16 8.96 -5.54
CA TYR A 237 7.81 10.19 -6.01
C TYR A 237 9.00 10.55 -5.16
N SER A 238 10.11 10.87 -5.80
CA SER A 238 11.24 11.51 -5.13
C SER A 238 11.14 13.03 -5.26
N SER A 239 11.50 13.74 -4.19
CA SER A 239 11.70 15.18 -4.27
C SER A 239 12.91 15.46 -5.18
N GLY A 240 12.67 15.87 -6.42
CA GLY A 240 13.74 16.32 -7.30
C GLY A 240 14.36 17.61 -6.78
N THR A 241 15.67 17.73 -6.84
CA THR A 241 16.39 18.99 -6.49
C THR A 241 16.12 20.12 -7.48
N THR A 242 15.44 19.86 -8.60
CA THR A 242 15.33 20.78 -9.74
C THR A 242 13.95 20.78 -10.40
N GLY A 243 12.83 20.66 -9.67
CA GLY A 243 11.51 20.81 -10.28
C GLY A 243 10.44 19.82 -9.81
N VAL A 244 9.57 19.38 -10.72
CA VAL A 244 8.47 18.47 -10.46
C VAL A 244 8.99 17.13 -9.91
N PRO A 245 8.32 16.54 -8.90
CA PRO A 245 8.70 15.24 -8.35
C PRO A 245 8.83 14.16 -9.42
N LYS A 246 9.88 13.35 -9.35
CA LYS A 246 10.11 12.27 -10.32
C LYS A 246 9.34 11.02 -9.91
N ALA A 247 8.54 10.49 -10.81
CA ALA A 247 7.81 9.24 -10.64
C ALA A 247 8.79 8.05 -10.68
N ILE A 248 8.67 7.16 -9.71
CA ILE A 248 9.45 5.91 -9.59
C ILE A 248 8.45 4.76 -9.53
N ILE A 249 8.55 3.85 -10.49
CA ILE A 249 7.66 2.69 -10.61
C ILE A 249 8.31 1.50 -9.91
N HIS A 250 7.59 0.87 -8.98
CA HIS A 250 7.98 -0.35 -8.31
C HIS A 250 7.24 -1.55 -8.91
N GLY A 251 7.96 -2.64 -9.21
CA GLY A 251 7.38 -3.88 -9.73
C GLY A 251 6.84 -4.77 -8.61
N ALA A 252 5.74 -5.48 -8.87
CA ALA A 252 4.99 -6.25 -7.88
C ALA A 252 5.84 -7.37 -7.23
N GLY A 253 6.48 -8.20 -8.03
CA GLY A 253 7.24 -9.33 -7.53
C GLY A 253 8.52 -8.93 -6.82
N GLY A 254 9.26 -7.98 -7.40
CA GLY A 254 10.49 -7.46 -6.79
C GLY A 254 10.21 -6.82 -5.43
N THR A 255 9.13 -6.03 -5.33
CA THR A 255 8.70 -5.43 -4.07
C THR A 255 8.31 -6.50 -3.04
N LEU A 256 7.48 -7.47 -3.43
CA LEU A 256 7.06 -8.53 -2.52
C LEU A 256 8.25 -9.30 -1.94
N LEU A 257 9.14 -9.76 -2.81
CA LEU A 257 10.29 -10.59 -2.40
C LEU A 257 11.29 -9.80 -1.57
N GLN A 258 11.56 -8.53 -1.94
CA GLN A 258 12.44 -7.63 -1.19
C GLN A 258 11.87 -7.34 0.21
N HIS A 259 10.57 -7.02 0.33
CA HIS A 259 9.95 -6.73 1.61
C HIS A 259 9.85 -7.98 2.50
N LEU A 260 9.54 -9.15 1.94
CA LEU A 260 9.61 -10.41 2.69
C LEU A 260 11.01 -10.67 3.25
N LYS A 261 12.07 -10.41 2.45
CA LYS A 261 13.45 -10.48 2.93
C LYS A 261 13.69 -9.51 4.10
N GLU A 262 13.26 -8.27 3.96
CA GLU A 262 13.42 -7.27 5.01
C GLU A 262 12.69 -7.68 6.30
N HIS A 263 11.42 -8.06 6.19
CA HIS A 263 10.62 -8.45 7.34
C HIS A 263 11.19 -9.69 8.04
N ARG A 264 11.41 -10.78 7.30
CA ARG A 264 11.76 -12.09 7.88
C ARG A 264 13.23 -12.24 8.26
N LEU A 265 14.15 -11.61 7.52
CA LEU A 265 15.59 -11.80 7.74
C LEU A 265 16.28 -10.61 8.42
N HIS A 266 15.78 -9.37 8.26
CA HIS A 266 16.42 -8.20 8.86
C HIS A 266 15.66 -7.68 10.08
N ALA A 267 14.32 -7.71 10.04
CA ALA A 267 13.49 -7.27 11.15
C ALA A 267 13.00 -8.43 12.03
N ASP A 268 13.28 -9.68 11.65
CA ASP A 268 12.93 -10.91 12.39
C ASP A 268 11.42 -11.01 12.71
N VAL A 269 10.58 -10.56 11.78
CA VAL A 269 9.13 -10.56 11.93
C VAL A 269 8.57 -11.97 11.81
N HIS A 270 7.80 -12.39 12.81
CA HIS A 270 7.12 -13.67 12.89
C HIS A 270 5.58 -13.51 12.80
N PRO A 271 4.85 -14.59 12.45
CA PRO A 271 3.39 -14.56 12.48
C PRO A 271 2.82 -14.12 13.82
N GLY A 272 1.95 -13.11 13.80
CA GLY A 272 1.33 -12.54 14.99
C GLY A 272 2.11 -11.40 15.66
N ASP A 273 3.34 -11.14 15.24
CA ASP A 273 4.07 -9.96 15.71
C ASP A 273 3.34 -8.67 15.29
N ARG A 274 3.48 -7.64 16.11
CA ARG A 274 2.90 -6.34 15.83
C ARG A 274 3.95 -5.41 15.25
N LEU A 275 3.74 -5.01 14.02
CA LEU A 275 4.67 -4.18 13.25
C LEU A 275 4.16 -2.74 13.20
N PHE A 276 4.98 -1.81 13.67
CA PHE A 276 4.69 -0.38 13.63
C PHE A 276 5.84 0.40 12.99
N TYR A 277 5.50 1.35 12.17
CA TYR A 277 6.42 2.37 11.66
C TYR A 277 5.66 3.68 11.50
N PHE A 278 6.09 4.74 12.18
CA PHE A 278 5.46 6.04 12.05
C PHE A 278 5.73 6.61 10.65
N THR A 279 4.69 6.68 9.84
CA THR A 279 4.78 7.12 8.44
C THR A 279 3.42 7.59 7.92
N THR A 280 3.42 8.27 6.80
CA THR A 280 2.21 8.60 6.04
C THR A 280 2.19 7.82 4.72
N CYS A 281 1.03 7.71 4.10
CA CYS A 281 0.85 6.89 2.89
C CYS A 281 1.61 7.41 1.65
N GLY A 282 2.18 8.63 1.70
CA GLY A 282 3.01 9.19 0.64
C GLY A 282 4.48 8.73 0.66
N TRP A 283 4.90 7.98 1.67
CA TRP A 283 6.28 7.53 1.84
C TRP A 283 6.47 6.04 1.55
N MET A 284 7.68 5.65 1.11
CA MET A 284 8.01 4.26 0.81
C MET A 284 7.82 3.34 2.02
N MET A 285 8.13 3.81 3.22
CA MET A 285 8.00 3.02 4.45
C MET A 285 6.55 2.66 4.80
N TRP A 286 5.55 3.39 4.28
CA TRP A 286 4.16 2.97 4.38
C TRP A 286 3.90 1.69 3.57
N ASN A 287 4.41 1.62 2.34
CA ASN A 287 4.27 0.43 1.50
C ASN A 287 5.03 -0.77 2.10
N TRP A 288 6.19 -0.51 2.73
CA TRP A 288 6.93 -1.53 3.48
C TRP A 288 6.11 -2.02 4.68
N LEU A 289 5.52 -1.11 5.48
CA LEU A 289 4.65 -1.47 6.61
C LEU A 289 3.47 -2.34 6.16
N VAL A 290 2.73 -1.92 5.12
CA VAL A 290 1.58 -2.67 4.59
C VAL A 290 1.97 -4.09 4.18
N SER A 291 3.14 -4.28 3.57
CA SER A 291 3.60 -5.59 3.16
C SER A 291 3.97 -6.53 4.32
N GLY A 292 4.01 -6.04 5.57
CA GLY A 292 4.10 -6.87 6.78
C GLY A 292 3.01 -7.92 6.88
N LEU A 293 1.84 -7.68 6.29
CA LEU A 293 0.76 -8.68 6.18
C LEU A 293 1.21 -9.98 5.49
N ALA A 294 2.17 -9.91 4.55
CA ALA A 294 2.73 -11.10 3.89
C ALA A 294 3.61 -11.96 4.83
N SER A 295 3.94 -11.46 6.00
CA SER A 295 4.61 -12.19 7.08
C SER A 295 3.66 -12.49 8.25
N ASP A 296 2.35 -12.38 8.03
CA ASP A 296 1.29 -12.55 9.03
C ASP A 296 1.44 -11.62 10.26
N ALA A 297 2.07 -10.45 10.07
CA ALA A 297 2.17 -9.42 11.11
C ALA A 297 0.86 -8.64 11.26
N VAL A 298 0.58 -8.18 12.48
CA VAL A 298 -0.49 -7.22 12.76
C VAL A 298 0.06 -5.81 12.57
N LEU A 299 -0.53 -5.04 11.67
CA LEU A 299 -0.05 -3.69 11.38
C LEU A 299 -0.53 -2.68 12.43
N GLY A 300 0.38 -1.91 13.01
CA GLY A 300 0.08 -0.70 13.76
C GLY A 300 -0.05 0.48 12.80
N LEU A 301 -1.23 1.10 12.73
CA LEU A 301 -1.49 2.29 11.92
C LEU A 301 -1.77 3.47 12.86
N TYR A 302 -1.06 4.57 12.67
CA TYR A 302 -1.30 5.80 13.41
C TYR A 302 -1.45 6.98 12.44
N ASP A 303 -2.49 7.80 12.64
CA ASP A 303 -2.69 9.04 11.92
C ASP A 303 -2.84 10.21 12.90
N GLY A 304 -1.99 11.22 12.74
CA GLY A 304 -1.93 12.39 13.59
C GLY A 304 -0.51 12.87 13.90
N SER A 305 -0.40 13.90 14.73
CA SER A 305 0.87 14.43 15.20
C SER A 305 1.56 13.44 16.17
N PRO A 306 2.87 13.18 16.00
CA PRO A 306 3.62 12.35 16.94
C PRO A 306 3.92 13.07 18.27
N PHE A 307 3.49 14.34 18.42
CA PHE A 307 3.74 15.20 19.56
C PHE A 307 2.48 15.77 20.22
N TYR A 308 1.31 15.31 19.82
CA TYR A 308 0.04 15.75 20.42
C TYR A 308 -0.69 14.54 21.04
N PRO A 309 -1.21 14.69 22.29
CA PRO A 309 -1.17 15.89 23.14
C PRO A 309 0.20 16.17 23.75
N ASP A 310 1.13 15.22 23.70
CA ASP A 310 2.52 15.35 24.16
C ASP A 310 3.44 14.36 23.42
N GLY A 311 4.75 14.36 23.74
CA GLY A 311 5.74 13.53 23.10
C GLY A 311 5.69 12.03 23.43
N ASN A 312 4.74 11.56 24.25
CA ASN A 312 4.62 10.15 24.62
C ASN A 312 3.64 9.38 23.76
N VAL A 313 2.78 10.07 22.98
CA VAL A 313 1.65 9.47 22.26
C VAL A 313 2.03 8.21 21.43
N LEU A 314 3.18 8.20 20.77
CA LEU A 314 3.63 7.03 20.02
C LEU A 314 4.18 5.92 20.95
N PHE A 315 4.85 6.29 22.04
CA PHE A 315 5.32 5.32 23.04
C PHE A 315 4.14 4.65 23.76
N ASP A 316 3.11 5.43 24.09
CA ASP A 316 1.87 4.91 24.67
C ASP A 316 1.17 3.96 23.71
N PHE A 317 1.09 4.31 22.42
CA PHE A 317 0.53 3.44 21.39
C PHE A 317 1.29 2.12 21.28
N VAL A 318 2.62 2.17 21.20
CA VAL A 318 3.49 0.98 21.16
C VAL A 318 3.33 0.12 22.41
N SER A 319 3.31 0.75 23.59
CA SER A 319 3.17 0.06 24.87
C SER A 319 1.81 -0.61 25.04
N GLU A 320 0.72 0.11 24.76
CA GLU A 320 -0.64 -0.40 24.90
C GLU A 320 -0.94 -1.52 23.91
N GLU A 321 -0.43 -1.42 22.69
CA GLU A 321 -0.62 -2.43 21.66
C GLU A 321 0.46 -3.52 21.67
N LYS A 322 1.45 -3.45 22.56
CA LYS A 322 2.53 -4.44 22.71
C LYS A 322 3.29 -4.68 21.39
N MET A 323 3.72 -3.59 20.78
CA MET A 323 4.51 -3.60 19.55
C MET A 323 6.00 -3.67 19.81
#